data_47497c5c6dd9bb527a2175ef8cab7b51
#
_entry.id   47497c5c6dd9bb527a2175ef8cab7b51
#
_cell.length_a   1.000
_cell.length_b   1.000
_cell.length_c   1.000
_cell.angle_alpha   90.00
_cell.angle_beta   90.00
_cell.angle_gamma   90.00
#
_symmetry.space_group_name_H-M   'P 1'
#
loop_
_entity.id
_entity.type
_entity.pdbx_description
1 polymer ?
#
loop_
_entity_poly.entity_id
_entity_poly.type
_entity_poly.pdbx_seq_one_letter_code
_entity_poly.pdbx_strand_id
1 'polypeptide(L)'
;MSKSILLIGCNGQVGTQLQKTLQPYSNLKAVARPIIELAQPETLRDLIKKHHPEIIINAAAYTAVDKAQSEPELANTINATAPKVLAQEAEKLGALLIHISTDYVFDGKASCPYRENHPTNPLSIYGETKLAGEEAIRSNCGNHIILRT
;
A
#
# COMPACT_ATOMS: atom_id res chain seq x y z
N MET A 1 -11.28 -23.45 -4.47
CA MET A 1 -10.45 -23.21 -3.27
C MET A 1 -10.48 -21.73 -2.94
N SER A 2 -10.63 -21.36 -1.65
CA SER A 2 -10.59 -19.94 -1.24
C SER A 2 -9.16 -19.42 -1.33
N LYS A 3 -8.99 -18.19 -1.84
CA LYS A 3 -7.67 -17.53 -1.94
C LYS A 3 -7.13 -17.16 -0.58
N SER A 4 -5.80 -17.32 -0.40
CA SER A 4 -5.10 -16.84 0.80
C SER A 4 -4.77 -15.36 0.61
N ILE A 5 -5.34 -14.50 1.48
CA ILE A 5 -5.21 -13.04 1.40
C ILE A 5 -4.55 -12.50 2.67
N LEU A 6 -3.51 -11.69 2.52
CA LEU A 6 -2.92 -10.87 3.58
C LEU A 6 -3.40 -9.42 3.41
N LEU A 7 -4.22 -8.94 4.35
CA LEU A 7 -4.69 -7.55 4.39
C LEU A 7 -3.91 -6.78 5.45
N ILE A 8 -3.18 -5.74 5.02
CA ILE A 8 -2.41 -4.84 5.89
C ILE A 8 -3.18 -3.53 6.05
N GLY A 9 -3.30 -3.05 7.30
CA GLY A 9 -4.06 -1.84 7.61
C GLY A 9 -5.55 -2.09 7.88
N CYS A 10 -5.89 -3.25 8.44
CA CYS A 10 -7.27 -3.67 8.67
C CYS A 10 -8.06 -2.76 9.63
N ASN A 11 -7.39 -1.89 10.41
CA ASN A 11 -8.03 -0.93 11.32
C ASN A 11 -8.38 0.41 10.65
N GLY A 12 -7.90 0.66 9.43
CA GLY A 12 -8.23 1.86 8.64
C GLY A 12 -9.63 1.78 8.01
N GLN A 13 -10.12 2.88 7.44
CA GLN A 13 -11.44 2.96 6.80
C GLN A 13 -11.61 1.89 5.71
N VAL A 14 -10.71 1.86 4.73
CA VAL A 14 -10.73 0.88 3.63
C VAL A 14 -10.52 -0.53 4.17
N GLY A 15 -9.52 -0.73 5.03
CA GLY A 15 -9.17 -2.03 5.60
C GLY A 15 -10.32 -2.66 6.37
N THR A 16 -11.06 -1.88 7.16
CA THR A 16 -12.23 -2.37 7.91
C THR A 16 -13.34 -2.88 6.98
N GLN A 17 -13.60 -2.19 5.87
CA GLN A 17 -14.59 -2.62 4.90
C GLN A 17 -14.12 -3.86 4.11
N LEU A 18 -12.86 -3.88 3.69
CA LEU A 18 -12.26 -5.03 3.02
C LEU A 18 -12.27 -6.27 3.91
N GLN A 19 -12.01 -6.13 5.20
CA GLN A 19 -12.08 -7.26 6.13
C GLN A 19 -13.48 -7.87 6.17
N LYS A 20 -14.54 -7.05 6.23
CA LYS A 20 -15.92 -7.51 6.23
C LYS A 20 -16.32 -8.19 4.91
N THR A 21 -15.91 -7.61 3.78
CA THR A 21 -16.32 -8.10 2.46
C THR A 21 -15.54 -9.32 2.01
N LEU A 22 -14.26 -9.46 2.38
CA LEU A 22 -13.40 -10.55 1.92
C LEU A 22 -13.47 -11.81 2.80
N GLN A 23 -13.75 -11.64 4.10
CA GLN A 23 -13.78 -12.76 5.05
C GLN A 23 -14.65 -13.92 4.62
N PRO A 24 -15.86 -13.73 4.04
CA PRO A 24 -16.70 -14.84 3.62
C PRO A 24 -16.14 -15.64 2.42
N TYR A 25 -15.22 -15.07 1.64
CA TYR A 25 -14.80 -15.62 0.35
C TYR A 25 -13.33 -16.06 0.32
N SER A 26 -12.58 -15.82 1.40
CA SER A 26 -11.14 -16.03 1.41
C SER A 26 -10.62 -16.56 2.74
N ASN A 27 -9.40 -17.16 2.70
CA ASN A 27 -8.61 -17.38 3.91
C ASN A 27 -7.88 -16.05 4.22
N LEU A 28 -8.57 -15.17 4.95
CA LEU A 28 -8.12 -13.80 5.21
C LEU A 28 -7.29 -13.73 6.49
N LYS A 29 -6.05 -13.29 6.35
CA LYS A 29 -5.20 -12.81 7.45
C LYS A 29 -5.19 -11.29 7.43
N ALA A 30 -5.88 -10.66 8.38
CA ALA A 30 -5.93 -9.20 8.52
C ALA A 30 -4.99 -8.75 9.66
N VAL A 31 -4.14 -7.76 9.38
CA VAL A 31 -3.15 -7.24 10.32
C VAL A 31 -3.09 -5.72 10.31
N ALA A 32 -2.80 -5.15 11.48
CA ALA A 32 -2.51 -3.75 11.69
C ALA A 32 -1.65 -3.59 12.95
N ARG A 33 -1.32 -2.38 13.35
CA ARG A 33 -0.66 -2.14 14.64
C ARG A 33 -1.49 -2.70 15.80
N PRO A 34 -0.88 -3.29 16.83
CA PRO A 34 0.57 -3.43 17.06
C PRO A 34 1.19 -4.70 16.44
N ILE A 35 0.43 -5.53 15.70
CA ILE A 35 0.91 -6.80 15.15
C ILE A 35 1.99 -6.55 14.09
N ILE A 36 1.83 -5.49 13.30
CA ILE A 36 2.78 -5.06 12.26
C ILE A 36 3.03 -3.55 12.35
N GLU A 37 4.30 -3.16 12.24
CA GLU A 37 4.69 -1.74 12.24
C GLU A 37 5.39 -1.40 10.92
N LEU A 38 4.73 -0.59 10.09
CA LEU A 38 5.27 -0.20 8.78
C LEU A 38 6.49 0.72 8.88
N ALA A 39 6.71 1.35 10.03
CA ALA A 39 7.95 2.07 10.32
C ALA A 39 9.16 1.11 10.47
N GLN A 40 8.92 -0.19 10.57
CA GLN A 40 9.92 -1.24 10.59
C GLN A 40 9.68 -2.24 9.44
N PRO A 41 9.95 -1.86 8.18
CA PRO A 41 9.53 -2.62 6.99
C PRO A 41 10.05 -4.07 6.94
N GLU A 42 11.16 -4.37 7.59
CA GLU A 42 11.72 -5.73 7.60
C GLU A 42 10.80 -6.75 8.29
N THR A 43 9.97 -6.30 9.24
CA THR A 43 8.96 -7.16 9.90
C THR A 43 7.90 -7.69 8.93
N LEU A 44 7.69 -7.00 7.80
CA LEU A 44 6.79 -7.44 6.73
C LEU A 44 7.30 -8.71 6.04
N ARG A 45 8.62 -8.86 5.89
CA ARG A 45 9.22 -10.05 5.26
C ARG A 45 8.89 -11.33 6.02
N ASP A 46 9.01 -11.29 7.34
CA ASP A 46 8.73 -12.44 8.20
C ASP A 46 7.24 -12.78 8.20
N LEU A 47 6.38 -11.75 8.21
CA LEU A 47 4.94 -11.93 8.11
C LEU A 47 4.53 -12.61 6.79
N ILE A 48 5.05 -12.14 5.67
CA ILE A 48 4.75 -12.67 4.33
C ILE A 48 5.29 -14.09 4.18
N LYS A 49 6.53 -14.34 4.61
CA LYS A 49 7.14 -15.67 4.62
C LYS A 49 6.35 -16.68 5.46
N LYS A 50 5.79 -16.23 6.59
CA LYS A 50 5.00 -17.09 7.47
C LYS A 50 3.64 -17.48 6.87
N HIS A 51 3.01 -16.56 6.14
CA HIS A 51 1.62 -16.75 5.68
C HIS A 51 1.50 -17.19 4.22
N HIS A 52 2.55 -17.05 3.41
CA HIS A 52 2.56 -17.40 1.98
C HIS A 52 1.29 -16.98 1.24
N PRO A 53 0.91 -15.69 1.29
CA PRO A 53 -0.34 -15.24 0.68
C PRO A 53 -0.28 -15.30 -0.85
N GLU A 54 -1.41 -15.63 -1.48
CA GLU A 54 -1.59 -15.49 -2.93
C GLU A 54 -1.91 -14.04 -3.34
N ILE A 55 -2.49 -13.27 -2.42
CA ILE A 55 -2.84 -11.86 -2.61
C ILE A 55 -2.41 -11.08 -1.37
N ILE A 56 -1.71 -9.97 -1.60
CA ILE A 56 -1.36 -8.99 -0.57
C ILE A 56 -2.13 -7.70 -0.86
N ILE A 57 -2.90 -7.21 0.12
CA ILE A 57 -3.61 -5.93 0.01
C ILE A 57 -3.01 -4.97 1.02
N ASN A 58 -2.37 -3.91 0.53
CA ASN A 58 -1.84 -2.83 1.37
C ASN A 58 -2.82 -1.65 1.40
N ALA A 59 -3.63 -1.58 2.45
CA ALA A 59 -4.54 -0.49 2.77
C ALA A 59 -3.98 0.43 3.88
N ALA A 60 -2.73 0.24 4.29
CA ALA A 60 -2.07 1.07 5.30
C ALA A 60 -1.22 2.17 4.65
N ALA A 61 -1.21 3.33 5.28
CA ALA A 61 -0.39 4.47 4.88
C ALA A 61 -0.17 5.43 6.04
N TYR A 62 0.84 6.28 5.94
CA TYR A 62 0.94 7.51 6.71
C TYR A 62 0.03 8.55 6.04
N THR A 63 -1.10 8.88 6.67
CA THR A 63 -2.17 9.68 6.05
C THR A 63 -2.31 11.10 6.62
N ALA A 64 -1.50 11.45 7.62
CA ALA A 64 -1.51 12.79 8.21
C ALA A 64 -0.76 13.77 7.27
N VAL A 65 -1.47 14.30 6.27
CA VAL A 65 -0.90 15.11 5.16
C VAL A 65 -0.07 16.28 5.68
N ASP A 66 -0.62 17.08 6.60
CA ASP A 66 0.08 18.26 7.15
C ASP A 66 1.29 17.86 8.00
N LYS A 67 1.14 16.79 8.79
CA LYS A 67 2.21 16.31 9.66
C LYS A 67 3.36 15.67 8.87
N ALA A 68 3.11 15.15 7.68
CA ALA A 68 4.15 14.62 6.81
C ALA A 68 5.21 15.66 6.47
N GLN A 69 4.88 16.96 6.45
CA GLN A 69 5.83 18.04 6.23
C GLN A 69 6.89 18.13 7.34
N SER A 70 6.53 17.81 8.57
CA SER A 70 7.44 17.79 9.72
C SER A 70 8.05 16.41 10.01
N GLU A 71 7.51 15.34 9.41
CA GLU A 71 7.94 13.95 9.59
C GLU A 71 8.22 13.25 8.24
N PRO A 72 9.00 13.87 7.32
CA PRO A 72 9.14 13.35 5.94
C PRO A 72 9.78 11.96 5.88
N GLU A 73 10.74 11.68 6.76
CA GLU A 73 11.41 10.38 6.83
C GLU A 73 10.47 9.26 7.26
N LEU A 74 9.63 9.50 8.26
CA LEU A 74 8.63 8.54 8.71
C LEU A 74 7.56 8.33 7.63
N ALA A 75 7.09 9.40 7.00
CA ALA A 75 6.14 9.32 5.89
C ALA A 75 6.73 8.50 4.72
N ASN A 76 8.00 8.74 4.36
CA ASN A 76 8.68 7.98 3.31
C ASN A 76 8.87 6.50 3.69
N THR A 77 9.24 6.21 4.92
CA THR A 77 9.39 4.83 5.38
C THR A 77 8.09 4.04 5.24
N ILE A 78 6.97 4.63 5.68
CA ILE A 78 5.66 3.97 5.66
C ILE A 78 5.06 3.95 4.24
N ASN A 79 5.19 5.05 3.47
CA ASN A 79 4.51 5.20 2.18
C ASN A 79 5.33 4.71 0.97
N ALA A 80 6.67 4.59 1.11
CA ALA A 80 7.55 4.16 0.01
C ALA A 80 8.37 2.92 0.35
N THR A 81 9.10 2.91 1.48
CA THR A 81 9.99 1.78 1.83
C THR A 81 9.19 0.52 2.16
N ALA A 82 8.13 0.62 2.96
CA ALA A 82 7.28 -0.51 3.27
C ALA A 82 6.60 -1.11 2.02
N PRO A 83 5.95 -0.33 1.12
CA PRO A 83 5.47 -0.83 -0.16
C PRO A 83 6.53 -1.48 -1.05
N LYS A 84 7.78 -0.97 -1.06
CA LYS A 84 8.90 -1.61 -1.76
C LYS A 84 9.16 -3.02 -1.22
N VAL A 85 9.20 -3.18 0.10
CA VAL A 85 9.40 -4.49 0.73
C VAL A 85 8.25 -5.44 0.38
N LEU A 86 6.99 -4.96 0.43
CA LEU A 86 5.82 -5.75 0.02
C LEU A 86 5.93 -6.21 -1.43
N ALA A 87 6.33 -5.32 -2.34
CA ALA A 87 6.51 -5.62 -3.76
C ALA A 87 7.58 -6.69 -3.99
N GLN A 88 8.73 -6.57 -3.32
CA GLN A 88 9.82 -7.54 -3.40
C GLN A 88 9.40 -8.94 -2.93
N GLU A 89 8.66 -9.02 -1.83
CA GLU A 89 8.21 -10.32 -1.31
C GLU A 89 7.04 -10.88 -2.14
N ALA A 90 6.14 -10.02 -2.64
CA ALA A 90 5.08 -10.45 -3.57
C ALA A 90 5.66 -11.05 -4.85
N GLU A 91 6.66 -10.41 -5.46
CA GLU A 91 7.34 -10.93 -6.64
C GLU A 91 7.98 -12.31 -6.40
N LYS A 92 8.67 -12.49 -5.28
CA LYS A 92 9.28 -13.78 -4.92
C LYS A 92 8.26 -14.92 -4.77
N LEU A 93 7.06 -14.60 -4.32
CA LEU A 93 5.97 -15.55 -4.14
C LEU A 93 5.09 -15.74 -5.40
N GLY A 94 5.23 -14.87 -6.40
CA GLY A 94 4.27 -14.77 -7.50
C GLY A 94 2.89 -14.28 -7.05
N ALA A 95 2.80 -13.61 -5.90
CA ALA A 95 1.55 -13.11 -5.35
C ALA A 95 1.09 -11.84 -6.07
N LEU A 96 -0.23 -11.60 -6.11
CA LEU A 96 -0.80 -10.33 -6.54
C LEU A 96 -0.67 -9.29 -5.42
N LEU A 97 -0.05 -8.14 -5.71
CA LEU A 97 0.00 -6.99 -4.79
C LEU A 97 -1.04 -5.94 -5.20
N ILE A 98 -2.00 -5.64 -4.32
CA ILE A 98 -2.96 -4.54 -4.46
C ILE A 98 -2.58 -3.45 -3.49
N HIS A 99 -2.31 -2.23 -3.99
CA HIS A 99 -1.89 -1.09 -3.19
C HIS A 99 -2.86 0.08 -3.31
N ILE A 100 -3.32 0.60 -2.17
CA ILE A 100 -4.15 1.79 -2.13
C ILE A 100 -3.26 3.03 -2.14
N SER A 101 -3.34 3.81 -3.22
CA SER A 101 -2.65 5.08 -3.39
C SER A 101 -3.65 6.25 -3.29
N THR A 102 -3.31 7.40 -3.82
CA THR A 102 -4.04 8.66 -3.66
C THR A 102 -4.00 9.51 -4.92
N ASP A 103 -5.01 10.35 -5.11
CA ASP A 103 -5.03 11.42 -6.10
C ASP A 103 -4.04 12.56 -5.79
N TYR A 104 -3.51 12.67 -4.57
CA TYR A 104 -2.45 13.62 -4.19
C TYR A 104 -1.13 13.44 -4.96
N VAL A 105 -1.00 12.39 -5.76
CA VAL A 105 0.10 12.25 -6.73
C VAL A 105 -0.02 13.24 -7.90
N PHE A 106 -1.17 13.87 -8.07
CA PHE A 106 -1.42 14.91 -9.06
C PHE A 106 -1.40 16.32 -8.43
N ASP A 107 -1.29 17.35 -9.26
CA ASP A 107 -1.24 18.75 -8.81
C ASP A 107 -2.60 19.45 -8.66
N GLY A 108 -3.69 18.77 -8.99
CA GLY A 108 -5.04 19.31 -8.87
C GLY A 108 -5.39 20.42 -9.87
N LYS A 109 -4.57 20.68 -10.89
CA LYS A 109 -4.76 21.81 -11.84
C LYS A 109 -5.57 21.45 -13.08
N ALA A 110 -5.90 20.18 -13.28
CA ALA A 110 -6.67 19.78 -14.45
C ALA A 110 -8.12 20.25 -14.37
N SER A 111 -8.67 20.69 -15.50
CA SER A 111 -10.08 21.08 -15.66
C SER A 111 -11.01 19.89 -15.91
N CYS A 112 -10.46 18.68 -16.03
CA CYS A 112 -11.18 17.43 -16.21
C CYS A 112 -10.64 16.36 -15.25
N PRO A 113 -11.38 15.26 -15.00
CA PRO A 113 -10.89 14.17 -14.16
C PRO A 113 -9.56 13.62 -14.65
N TYR A 114 -8.64 13.36 -13.71
CA TYR A 114 -7.37 12.71 -14.02
C TYR A 114 -7.59 11.26 -14.46
N ARG A 115 -6.79 10.84 -15.43
CA ARG A 115 -6.68 9.43 -15.85
C ARG A 115 -5.42 8.82 -15.28
N GLU A 116 -5.33 7.49 -15.31
CA GLU A 116 -4.22 6.71 -14.76
C GLU A 116 -2.86 7.06 -15.39
N ASN A 117 -2.87 7.48 -16.66
CA ASN A 117 -1.68 7.82 -17.43
C ASN A 117 -1.34 9.32 -17.45
N HIS A 118 -2.11 10.17 -16.75
CA HIS A 118 -1.75 11.58 -16.64
C HIS A 118 -0.42 11.74 -15.90
N PRO A 119 0.42 12.73 -16.29
CA PRO A 119 1.66 13.03 -15.58
C PRO A 119 1.38 13.34 -14.11
N THR A 120 2.16 12.75 -13.22
CA THR A 120 2.11 13.01 -11.79
C THR A 120 2.93 14.26 -11.46
N ASN A 121 2.45 15.07 -10.51
CA ASN A 121 3.13 16.26 -10.02
C ASN A 121 2.66 16.57 -8.58
N PRO A 122 3.05 15.76 -7.59
CA PRO A 122 2.61 15.94 -6.21
C PRO A 122 3.09 17.27 -5.63
N LEU A 123 2.24 17.93 -4.83
CA LEU A 123 2.51 19.23 -4.22
C LEU A 123 2.79 19.14 -2.71
N SER A 124 2.83 17.95 -2.14
CA SER A 124 3.05 17.71 -0.71
C SER A 124 3.96 16.52 -0.47
N ILE A 125 4.64 16.50 0.67
CA ILE A 125 5.45 15.34 1.11
C ILE A 125 4.59 14.06 1.15
N TYR A 126 3.33 14.15 1.57
CA TYR A 126 2.41 13.01 1.51
C TYR A 126 2.27 12.48 0.08
N GLY A 127 1.95 13.35 -0.89
CA GLY A 127 1.81 12.98 -2.30
C GLY A 127 3.12 12.42 -2.87
N GLU A 128 4.26 13.08 -2.59
CA GLU A 128 5.60 12.64 -3.03
C GLU A 128 5.94 11.24 -2.51
N THR A 129 5.72 10.99 -1.21
CA THR A 129 6.02 9.69 -0.61
C THR A 129 5.07 8.59 -1.09
N LYS A 130 3.80 8.91 -1.35
CA LYS A 130 2.85 7.96 -1.95
C LYS A 130 3.25 7.62 -3.40
N LEU A 131 3.65 8.60 -4.19
CA LEU A 131 4.14 8.39 -5.55
C LEU A 131 5.42 7.53 -5.56
N ALA A 132 6.38 7.82 -4.67
CA ALA A 132 7.59 7.01 -4.53
C ALA A 132 7.26 5.54 -4.20
N GLY A 133 6.19 5.30 -3.42
CA GLY A 133 5.67 3.95 -3.16
C GLY A 133 5.12 3.27 -4.42
N GLU A 134 4.36 3.98 -5.25
CA GLU A 134 3.89 3.46 -6.53
C GLU A 134 5.05 3.07 -7.47
N GLU A 135 6.06 3.93 -7.57
CA GLU A 135 7.25 3.70 -8.39
C GLU A 135 8.05 2.49 -7.88
N ALA A 136 8.19 2.38 -6.56
CA ALA A 136 8.84 1.24 -5.94
C ALA A 136 8.11 -0.08 -6.23
N ILE A 137 6.76 -0.07 -6.21
CA ILE A 137 5.95 -1.26 -6.56
C ILE A 137 6.15 -1.63 -8.02
N ARG A 138 6.00 -0.67 -8.94
CA ARG A 138 6.17 -0.91 -10.39
C ARG A 138 7.54 -1.48 -10.74
N SER A 139 8.58 -1.03 -10.04
CA SER A 139 9.95 -1.47 -10.28
C SER A 139 10.31 -2.83 -9.67
N ASN A 140 9.52 -3.34 -8.71
CA ASN A 140 9.87 -4.53 -7.93
C ASN A 140 8.84 -5.66 -7.99
N CYS A 141 7.66 -5.45 -8.59
CA CYS A 141 6.62 -6.48 -8.68
C CYS A 141 5.88 -6.37 -10.02
N GLY A 142 5.96 -7.41 -10.84
CA GLY A 142 5.26 -7.46 -12.13
C GLY A 142 3.75 -7.67 -11.98
N ASN A 143 3.33 -8.39 -10.95
CA ASN A 143 1.92 -8.71 -10.69
C ASN A 143 1.33 -7.78 -9.64
N HIS A 144 0.96 -6.54 -10.03
CA HIS A 144 0.42 -5.55 -9.10
C HIS A 144 -0.78 -4.77 -9.64
N ILE A 145 -1.57 -4.22 -8.73
CA ILE A 145 -2.63 -3.24 -9.00
C ILE A 145 -2.43 -2.06 -8.05
N ILE A 146 -2.41 -0.84 -8.59
CA ILE A 146 -2.37 0.40 -7.81
C ILE A 146 -3.69 1.13 -8.00
N LEU A 147 -4.41 1.37 -6.90
CA LEU A 147 -5.70 2.07 -6.87
C LEU A 147 -5.49 3.46 -6.25
N ARG A 148 -5.68 4.51 -7.04
CA ARG A 148 -5.68 5.90 -6.58
C ARG A 148 -7.10 6.31 -6.20
N THR A 149 -7.28 6.84 -5.01
CA THR A 149 -8.58 7.29 -4.46
C THR A 149 -8.53 8.74 -4.03
#